data_6da1fdd2a7984cb6bb6f467707c6adde
#
_entry.id   6da1fdd2a7984cb6bb6f467707c6adde
#
_cell.length_a   1.000
_cell.length_b   1.000
_cell.length_c   1.000
_cell.angle_alpha   90.00
_cell.angle_beta   90.00
_cell.angle_gamma   90.00
#
_symmetry.space_group_name_H-M   'P 1'
#
loop_
_entity.id
_entity.type
_entity.pdbx_description
1 polymer ?
#
loop_
_entity_poly.entity_id
_entity_poly.type
_entity_poly.pdbx_seq_one_letter_code
_entity_poly.pdbx_strand_id
1 'polypeptide(L)'
;GTLLEDGLGDTIRVSLTEDPELEIPVAQEMVRRLQTRSSQSSPILPWKGGNDHFDSPIHPFYYERRHSNEVLNFGGKQVPRVIADFSSVSDLSMDDLKSIGHFYLPEPDKWAMNDLGAEYIFTGDQNIHFMLPNGLRQIQSSSVWLTHQINTIYPQFTWDEWCESTCKHANINFIKINAASLIADVNILKKLKIEKQVVIILH
;
A
#
# COMPACT_ATOMS: atom_id res chain seq x y z
N GLY A 1 -3.76 6.95 -20.02
CA GLY A 1 -3.34 8.02 -19.11
C GLY A 1 -1.88 8.40 -19.30
N THR A 2 -0.96 7.42 -19.29
CA THR A 2 0.50 7.66 -19.26
C THR A 2 1.00 8.55 -20.40
N LEU A 3 0.61 8.27 -21.64
CA LEU A 3 1.02 9.10 -22.80
C LEU A 3 0.54 10.55 -22.69
N LEU A 4 -0.67 10.75 -22.19
CA LEU A 4 -1.18 12.09 -21.93
C LEU A 4 -0.42 12.80 -20.80
N GLU A 5 0.01 12.08 -19.78
CA GLU A 5 0.86 12.61 -18.71
C GLU A 5 2.23 13.05 -19.22
N ASP A 6 2.72 12.40 -20.27
CA ASP A 6 3.95 12.76 -20.98
C ASP A 6 3.73 13.87 -22.02
N GLY A 7 2.49 14.41 -22.14
CA GLY A 7 2.14 15.44 -23.10
C GLY A 7 1.96 14.92 -24.53
N LEU A 8 1.77 13.63 -24.71
CA LEU A 8 1.59 12.97 -26.00
C LEU A 8 0.11 12.64 -26.26
N GLY A 9 -0.40 13.09 -27.41
CA GLY A 9 -1.78 12.85 -27.83
C GLY A 9 -2.74 13.94 -27.41
N ASP A 10 -3.81 14.08 -28.20
CA ASP A 10 -4.88 15.08 -28.08
C ASP A 10 -6.26 14.44 -27.93
N THR A 11 -6.32 13.13 -28.05
CA THR A 11 -7.55 12.33 -27.92
C THR A 11 -7.37 11.19 -26.93
N ILE A 12 -8.45 10.83 -26.26
CA ILE A 12 -8.50 9.69 -25.35
C ILE A 12 -9.60 8.72 -25.80
N ARG A 13 -9.33 7.44 -25.59
CA ARG A 13 -10.33 6.38 -25.68
C ARG A 13 -10.39 5.67 -24.34
N VAL A 14 -11.59 5.59 -23.79
CA VAL A 14 -11.90 4.74 -22.64
C VAL A 14 -12.76 3.59 -23.15
N SER A 15 -12.50 2.38 -22.70
CA SER A 15 -13.32 1.20 -22.94
C SER A 15 -13.39 0.38 -21.66
N LEU A 16 -14.59 0.25 -21.14
CA LEU A 16 -14.90 -0.54 -19.95
C LEU A 16 -15.72 -1.78 -20.36
N THR A 17 -15.83 -2.73 -19.48
CA THR A 17 -16.72 -3.90 -19.65
C THR A 17 -18.17 -3.60 -19.22
N GLU A 18 -18.40 -2.38 -18.71
CA GLU A 18 -19.67 -1.87 -18.21
C GLU A 18 -20.44 -1.11 -19.31
N ASP A 19 -21.59 -0.56 -18.96
CA ASP A 19 -22.41 0.23 -19.89
C ASP A 19 -21.65 1.46 -20.39
N PRO A 20 -21.78 1.84 -21.67
CA PRO A 20 -21.00 2.93 -22.29
C PRO A 20 -21.12 4.29 -21.58
N GLU A 21 -22.25 4.55 -20.92
CA GLU A 21 -22.46 5.79 -20.16
C GLU A 21 -21.47 5.94 -19.01
N LEU A 22 -20.97 4.84 -18.47
CA LEU A 22 -20.00 4.83 -17.36
C LEU A 22 -18.58 5.17 -17.81
N GLU A 23 -18.31 5.12 -19.11
CA GLU A 23 -17.02 5.54 -19.68
C GLU A 23 -16.82 7.06 -19.64
N ILE A 24 -17.92 7.83 -19.73
CA ILE A 24 -17.89 9.31 -19.78
C ILE A 24 -17.27 9.92 -18.53
N PRO A 25 -17.68 9.56 -17.30
CA PRO A 25 -17.08 10.09 -16.08
C PRO A 25 -15.58 9.77 -15.96
N VAL A 26 -15.17 8.57 -16.39
CA VAL A 26 -13.77 8.15 -16.37
C VAL A 26 -12.93 9.00 -17.34
N ALA A 27 -13.43 9.21 -18.56
CA ALA A 27 -12.76 10.04 -19.54
C ALA A 27 -12.64 11.50 -19.05
N GLN A 28 -13.70 12.05 -18.48
CA GLN A 28 -13.71 13.40 -17.92
C GLN A 28 -12.73 13.57 -16.78
N GLU A 29 -12.64 12.59 -15.89
CA GLU A 29 -11.69 12.63 -14.76
C GLU A 29 -10.24 12.58 -15.26
N MET A 30 -9.94 11.79 -16.28
CA MET A 30 -8.61 11.77 -16.90
C MET A 30 -8.22 13.15 -17.45
N VAL A 31 -9.13 13.82 -18.17
CA VAL A 31 -8.89 15.16 -18.69
C VAL A 31 -8.74 16.18 -17.56
N ARG A 32 -9.59 16.12 -16.54
CA ARG A 32 -9.54 17.01 -15.38
C ARG A 32 -8.20 16.95 -14.66
N ARG A 33 -7.65 15.75 -14.44
CA ARG A 33 -6.34 15.56 -13.81
C ARG A 33 -5.21 16.23 -14.58
N LEU A 34 -5.24 16.13 -15.89
CA LEU A 34 -4.25 16.77 -16.77
C LEU A 34 -4.35 18.29 -16.71
N GLN A 35 -5.56 18.85 -16.76
CA GLN A 35 -5.78 20.29 -16.67
C GLN A 35 -5.34 20.86 -15.32
N THR A 36 -5.60 20.15 -14.22
CA THR A 36 -5.18 20.55 -12.88
C THR A 36 -3.65 20.54 -12.74
N ARG A 37 -2.99 19.60 -13.38
CA ARG A 37 -1.52 19.49 -13.40
C ARG A 37 -0.86 20.60 -14.22
N SER A 38 -1.45 20.97 -15.34
CA SER A 38 -0.93 22.07 -16.20
C SER A 38 -1.05 23.44 -15.52
N SER A 39 -2.00 23.61 -14.60
CA SER A 39 -2.17 24.85 -13.82
C SER A 39 -1.26 24.94 -12.60
N GLN A 40 -0.78 23.82 -12.11
CA GLN A 40 0.30 23.78 -11.12
C GLN A 40 1.61 23.67 -11.89
N SER A 41 2.26 24.78 -12.12
CA SER A 41 3.56 24.85 -12.78
C SER A 41 4.66 24.15 -11.95
N SER A 42 4.59 22.85 -11.86
CA SER A 42 5.79 22.06 -11.68
C SER A 42 6.61 22.26 -12.95
N PRO A 43 7.85 22.75 -12.87
CA PRO A 43 8.66 22.84 -14.06
C PRO A 43 8.67 21.43 -14.67
N ILE A 44 8.07 21.29 -15.84
CA ILE A 44 8.40 20.18 -16.72
C ILE A 44 9.89 20.33 -16.86
N LEU A 45 10.64 19.44 -16.19
CA LEU A 45 12.09 19.41 -16.39
C LEU A 45 12.26 19.28 -17.88
N PRO A 46 12.87 20.30 -18.54
CA PRO A 46 13.02 20.25 -19.98
C PRO A 46 13.73 18.94 -20.28
N TRP A 47 13.09 18.10 -21.09
CA TRP A 47 13.73 16.92 -21.58
C TRP A 47 15.02 17.38 -22.27
N LYS A 48 16.12 17.17 -21.59
CA LYS A 48 17.43 17.36 -22.18
C LYS A 48 17.59 16.23 -23.19
N GLY A 49 17.13 16.50 -24.43
CA GLY A 49 17.39 15.64 -25.56
C GLY A 49 18.90 15.53 -25.77
N GLY A 50 19.51 14.67 -25.03
CA GLY A 50 20.85 14.14 -25.23
C GLY A 50 20.70 12.68 -25.60
N ASN A 51 21.61 12.14 -26.38
CA ASN A 51 21.74 10.72 -26.69
C ASN A 51 22.00 9.86 -25.44
N ASP A 52 21.75 10.40 -24.28
CA ASP A 52 21.88 9.70 -23.02
C ASP A 52 20.67 8.80 -22.90
N HIS A 53 20.93 7.54 -23.10
CA HIS A 53 20.08 6.43 -22.79
C HIS A 53 19.22 6.75 -21.59
N PHE A 54 17.93 6.47 -21.71
CA PHE A 54 16.94 6.56 -20.63
C PHE A 54 17.54 6.05 -19.33
N ASP A 55 18.14 6.92 -18.54
CA ASP A 55 18.47 6.65 -17.14
C ASP A 55 17.19 6.66 -16.26
N SER A 56 16.04 6.56 -16.92
CA SER A 56 14.81 6.24 -16.24
C SER A 56 14.90 4.79 -15.76
N PRO A 57 14.72 4.53 -14.46
CA PRO A 57 14.70 3.17 -13.94
C PRO A 57 13.55 2.33 -14.53
N ILE A 58 12.71 2.94 -15.37
CA ILE A 58 11.57 2.30 -16.04
C ILE A 58 11.78 2.46 -17.55
N HIS A 59 12.18 1.37 -18.20
CA HIS A 59 12.23 1.32 -19.66
C HIS A 59 10.89 0.81 -20.20
N PRO A 60 10.18 1.54 -21.07
CA PRO A 60 8.82 1.18 -21.49
C PRO A 60 8.74 -0.15 -22.26
N PHE A 61 9.85 -0.60 -22.89
CA PHE A 61 9.90 -1.83 -23.67
C PHE A 61 10.64 -2.98 -22.96
N TYR A 62 11.35 -2.70 -21.88
CA TYR A 62 12.10 -3.69 -21.11
C TYR A 62 11.72 -3.54 -19.65
N TYR A 63 10.68 -4.26 -19.25
CA TYR A 63 10.28 -4.29 -17.85
C TYR A 63 11.21 -5.22 -17.07
N GLU A 64 11.94 -4.63 -16.13
CA GLU A 64 12.67 -5.39 -15.13
C GLU A 64 12.04 -5.16 -13.75
N ARG A 65 11.61 -6.25 -13.14
CA ARG A 65 11.02 -6.17 -11.80
C ARG A 65 12.09 -5.80 -10.78
N ARG A 66 11.84 -4.78 -9.97
CA ARG A 66 12.74 -4.41 -8.88
C ARG A 66 12.91 -5.59 -7.93
N HIS A 67 14.16 -5.86 -7.56
CA HIS A 67 14.45 -6.81 -6.50
C HIS A 67 14.01 -6.22 -5.15
N SER A 68 13.22 -6.98 -4.42
CA SER A 68 12.87 -6.71 -3.03
C SER A 68 13.09 -7.96 -2.19
N ASN A 69 13.41 -7.78 -0.93
CA ASN A 69 13.47 -8.91 0.00
C ASN A 69 12.08 -9.52 0.16
N GLU A 70 12.03 -10.82 0.33
CA GLU A 70 10.80 -11.52 0.67
C GLU A 70 10.64 -11.53 2.19
N VAL A 71 9.51 -11.00 2.67
CA VAL A 71 9.16 -10.93 4.10
C VAL A 71 7.78 -11.54 4.26
N LEU A 72 7.70 -12.77 4.77
CA LEU A 72 6.50 -13.59 4.76
C LEU A 72 5.91 -13.72 3.34
N ASN A 73 4.76 -13.09 3.10
CA ASN A 73 4.09 -13.07 1.81
C ASN A 73 4.16 -11.69 1.10
N PHE A 74 5.11 -10.83 1.50
CA PHE A 74 5.41 -9.55 0.85
C PHE A 74 6.72 -9.61 0.08
N GLY A 75 6.82 -8.83 -0.98
CA GLY A 75 8.05 -8.67 -1.77
C GLY A 75 8.46 -9.88 -2.59
N GLY A 76 9.70 -9.92 -3.06
CA GLY A 76 10.21 -11.00 -3.89
C GLY A 76 9.33 -11.29 -5.11
N LYS A 77 8.92 -12.54 -5.26
CA LYS A 77 8.00 -13.00 -6.32
C LYS A 77 6.53 -13.05 -5.88
N GLN A 78 6.23 -12.61 -4.66
CA GLN A 78 4.87 -12.64 -4.12
C GLN A 78 3.95 -11.70 -4.90
N VAL A 79 2.66 -12.03 -4.92
CA VAL A 79 1.62 -11.15 -5.48
C VAL A 79 1.36 -9.97 -4.53
N PRO A 80 0.84 -8.84 -5.03
CA PRO A 80 0.43 -7.72 -4.18
C PRO A 80 -0.53 -8.17 -3.08
N ARG A 81 -0.38 -7.61 -1.87
CA ARG A 81 -1.24 -7.88 -0.72
C ARG A 81 -2.08 -6.65 -0.39
N VAL A 82 -3.28 -6.90 0.09
CA VAL A 82 -4.20 -5.84 0.51
C VAL A 82 -4.14 -5.71 2.02
N ILE A 83 -3.87 -4.50 2.50
CA ILE A 83 -3.98 -4.11 3.91
C ILE A 83 -5.16 -3.15 4.01
N ALA A 84 -6.22 -3.56 4.69
CA ALA A 84 -7.37 -2.69 4.95
C ALA A 84 -7.11 -1.84 6.19
N ASP A 85 -7.30 -0.53 6.09
CA ASP A 85 -7.10 0.40 7.20
C ASP A 85 -8.41 0.65 7.93
N PHE A 86 -8.50 0.15 9.15
CA PHE A 86 -9.63 0.33 10.07
C PHE A 86 -9.24 1.15 11.31
N SER A 87 -8.12 1.84 11.27
CA SER A 87 -7.63 2.63 12.42
C SER A 87 -8.59 3.75 12.83
N SER A 88 -9.43 4.23 11.91
CA SER A 88 -10.44 5.26 12.17
C SER A 88 -11.80 4.73 12.58
N VAL A 89 -12.03 3.42 12.52
CA VAL A 89 -13.31 2.79 12.92
C VAL A 89 -13.27 2.59 14.42
N SER A 90 -14.20 3.21 15.14
CA SER A 90 -14.39 2.94 16.56
C SER A 90 -15.22 1.67 16.76
N ASP A 91 -14.82 0.81 17.69
CA ASP A 91 -15.53 -0.43 18.06
C ASP A 91 -15.78 -1.36 16.87
N LEU A 92 -14.70 -1.87 16.32
CA LEU A 92 -14.71 -2.78 15.16
C LEU A 92 -15.52 -4.05 15.46
N SER A 93 -16.50 -4.32 14.60
CA SER A 93 -17.37 -5.49 14.67
C SER A 93 -17.08 -6.52 13.57
N MET A 94 -17.64 -7.73 13.71
CA MET A 94 -17.55 -8.77 12.65
C MET A 94 -18.20 -8.31 11.33
N ASP A 95 -19.24 -7.48 11.42
CA ASP A 95 -19.99 -6.99 10.27
C ASP A 95 -19.18 -6.01 9.42
N ASP A 96 -18.26 -5.25 10.01
CA ASP A 96 -17.40 -4.30 9.29
C ASP A 96 -16.46 -5.04 8.33
N LEU A 97 -16.08 -6.27 8.65
CA LEU A 97 -15.20 -7.10 7.81
C LEU A 97 -15.87 -7.52 6.49
N LYS A 98 -17.19 -7.36 6.33
CA LYS A 98 -17.91 -7.60 5.07
C LYS A 98 -17.41 -6.67 3.96
N SER A 99 -17.06 -5.44 4.32
CA SER A 99 -16.51 -4.46 3.38
C SER A 99 -15.17 -4.87 2.75
N ILE A 100 -14.45 -5.78 3.40
CA ILE A 100 -13.16 -6.32 2.95
C ILE A 100 -13.24 -7.80 2.59
N GLY A 101 -14.44 -8.29 2.28
CA GLY A 101 -14.66 -9.63 1.72
C GLY A 101 -14.70 -10.78 2.72
N HIS A 102 -14.82 -10.53 4.02
CA HIS A 102 -14.96 -11.56 5.05
C HIS A 102 -16.35 -11.55 5.66
N PHE A 103 -17.00 -12.70 5.71
CA PHE A 103 -18.39 -12.85 6.16
C PHE A 103 -18.46 -13.88 7.28
N TYR A 104 -18.97 -13.48 8.44
CA TYR A 104 -19.26 -14.42 9.51
C TYR A 104 -20.64 -15.04 9.30
N LEU A 105 -20.72 -16.35 9.36
CA LEU A 105 -21.92 -17.17 9.23
C LEU A 105 -22.29 -17.72 10.61
N PRO A 106 -23.33 -17.17 11.30
CA PRO A 106 -23.63 -17.53 12.69
C PRO A 106 -24.04 -18.98 12.91
N GLU A 107 -24.88 -19.52 12.01
CA GLU A 107 -25.40 -20.89 12.18
C GLU A 107 -24.33 -21.97 12.19
N PRO A 108 -23.38 -21.99 11.19
CA PRO A 108 -22.27 -22.93 11.22
C PRO A 108 -21.08 -22.46 12.06
N ASP A 109 -21.14 -21.27 12.68
CA ASP A 109 -20.04 -20.64 13.42
C ASP A 109 -18.73 -20.61 12.61
N LYS A 110 -18.80 -20.05 11.39
CA LYS A 110 -17.69 -20.05 10.43
C LYS A 110 -17.53 -18.73 9.72
N TRP A 111 -16.29 -18.44 9.36
CA TRP A 111 -15.96 -17.39 8.42
C TRP A 111 -15.97 -17.90 6.99
N ALA A 112 -16.53 -17.10 6.09
CA ALA A 112 -16.43 -17.24 4.65
C ALA A 112 -15.68 -16.03 4.08
N MET A 113 -15.01 -16.24 2.96
CA MET A 113 -14.27 -15.19 2.25
C MET A 113 -14.65 -15.24 0.76
N ASN A 114 -14.82 -14.09 0.14
CA ASN A 114 -14.96 -13.97 -1.30
C ASN A 114 -13.62 -13.58 -1.95
N ASP A 115 -13.62 -13.40 -3.28
CA ASP A 115 -12.41 -13.07 -4.06
C ASP A 115 -11.81 -11.70 -3.72
N LEU A 116 -12.53 -10.84 -3.01
CA LEU A 116 -12.09 -9.52 -2.54
C LEU A 116 -11.48 -9.58 -1.13
N GLY A 117 -11.36 -10.76 -0.53
CA GLY A 117 -10.89 -10.94 0.83
C GLY A 117 -9.51 -10.34 1.06
N ALA A 118 -9.41 -9.31 1.92
CA ALA A 118 -8.14 -8.74 2.34
C ALA A 118 -7.36 -9.75 3.19
N GLU A 119 -6.03 -9.73 3.10
CA GLU A 119 -5.18 -10.60 3.92
C GLU A 119 -4.70 -9.94 5.20
N TYR A 120 -4.75 -8.62 5.27
CA TYR A 120 -4.30 -7.85 6.42
C TYR A 120 -5.30 -6.75 6.78
N ILE A 121 -5.40 -6.48 8.08
CA ILE A 121 -6.18 -5.38 8.64
C ILE A 121 -5.30 -4.56 9.60
N PHE A 122 -5.23 -3.24 9.40
CA PHE A 122 -4.59 -2.33 10.33
C PHE A 122 -5.64 -1.72 11.25
N THR A 123 -5.51 -1.95 12.55
CA THR A 123 -6.50 -1.53 13.56
C THR A 123 -6.03 -0.35 14.41
N GLY A 124 -4.83 0.21 14.11
CA GLY A 124 -4.28 1.28 14.93
C GLY A 124 -4.10 0.83 16.38
N ASP A 125 -4.64 1.60 17.31
CA ASP A 125 -4.54 1.35 18.76
C ASP A 125 -5.66 0.44 19.30
N GLN A 126 -6.56 -0.03 18.44
CA GLN A 126 -7.71 -0.80 18.88
C GLN A 126 -7.37 -2.28 19.09
N ASN A 127 -7.96 -2.85 20.14
CA ASN A 127 -7.98 -4.28 20.36
C ASN A 127 -9.24 -4.89 19.73
N ILE A 128 -9.09 -6.01 19.05
CA ILE A 128 -10.21 -6.76 18.49
C ILE A 128 -10.72 -7.72 19.57
N HIS A 129 -12.03 -7.71 19.82
CA HIS A 129 -12.68 -8.51 20.87
C HIS A 129 -13.35 -9.78 20.33
N PHE A 130 -13.11 -10.14 19.08
CA PHE A 130 -13.63 -11.35 18.44
C PHE A 130 -12.52 -12.07 17.67
N MET A 131 -12.77 -13.32 17.32
CA MET A 131 -11.79 -14.13 16.57
C MET A 131 -11.82 -13.73 15.08
N LEU A 132 -10.67 -13.32 14.57
CA LEU A 132 -10.51 -13.02 13.14
C LEU A 132 -10.57 -14.28 12.27
N PRO A 133 -10.97 -14.16 10.98
CA PRO A 133 -10.82 -15.25 10.01
C PRO A 133 -9.37 -15.72 9.92
N ASN A 134 -9.16 -17.02 9.75
CA ASN A 134 -7.81 -17.61 9.67
C ASN A 134 -6.89 -16.99 8.60
N GLY A 135 -7.44 -16.44 7.53
CA GLY A 135 -6.68 -15.79 6.46
C GLY A 135 -6.35 -14.34 6.71
N LEU A 136 -7.02 -13.68 7.66
CA LEU A 136 -6.87 -12.26 7.94
C LEU A 136 -5.92 -12.04 9.13
N ARG A 137 -4.88 -11.26 8.92
CA ARG A 137 -3.82 -10.99 9.91
C ARG A 137 -3.92 -9.55 10.39
N GLN A 138 -3.80 -9.37 11.69
CA GLN A 138 -3.87 -8.06 12.32
C GLN A 138 -2.52 -7.36 12.32
N ILE A 139 -2.54 -6.08 11.96
CA ILE A 139 -1.45 -5.12 12.17
C ILE A 139 -1.96 -4.11 13.20
N GLN A 140 -1.14 -3.77 14.18
CA GLN A 140 -1.48 -2.86 15.27
C GLN A 140 -0.37 -1.83 15.46
N SER A 141 -0.70 -0.66 16.03
CA SER A 141 0.33 0.32 16.38
C SER A 141 1.36 -0.29 17.33
N SER A 142 2.62 0.07 17.13
CA SER A 142 3.74 -0.44 17.94
C SER A 142 3.53 -0.21 19.44
N SER A 143 2.98 0.94 19.83
CA SER A 143 2.67 1.31 21.21
C SER A 143 1.79 0.29 21.92
N VAL A 144 0.74 -0.20 21.26
CA VAL A 144 -0.18 -1.19 21.82
C VAL A 144 0.42 -2.59 21.72
N TRP A 145 1.01 -2.94 20.57
CA TRP A 145 1.63 -4.26 20.39
C TRP A 145 2.72 -4.53 21.44
N LEU A 146 3.54 -3.54 21.80
CA LEU A 146 4.61 -3.67 22.78
C LEU A 146 4.09 -4.03 24.19
N THR A 147 2.84 -3.74 24.51
CA THR A 147 2.25 -4.09 25.82
C THR A 147 1.94 -5.58 25.96
N HIS A 148 1.67 -6.28 24.84
CA HIS A 148 1.23 -7.67 24.84
C HIS A 148 2.15 -8.61 24.06
N GLN A 149 2.85 -8.11 23.05
CA GLN A 149 3.80 -8.83 22.19
C GLN A 149 3.25 -10.15 21.63
N ILE A 150 2.01 -10.11 21.15
CA ILE A 150 1.33 -11.30 20.62
C ILE A 150 1.93 -11.66 19.25
N ASN A 151 2.44 -12.88 19.10
CA ASN A 151 3.12 -13.35 17.89
C ASN A 151 2.25 -13.42 16.63
N THR A 152 0.92 -13.42 16.77
CA THR A 152 -0.02 -13.42 15.63
C THR A 152 -0.44 -12.04 15.18
N ILE A 153 -0.04 -10.99 15.91
CA ILE A 153 -0.31 -9.58 15.62
C ILE A 153 1.01 -8.91 15.25
N TYR A 154 1.01 -8.13 14.21
CA TYR A 154 2.21 -7.49 13.69
C TYR A 154 2.27 -6.01 14.05
N PRO A 155 3.43 -5.49 14.49
CA PRO A 155 3.55 -4.08 14.84
C PRO A 155 3.73 -3.20 13.60
N GLN A 156 3.11 -2.00 13.64
CA GLN A 156 3.44 -0.87 12.78
C GLN A 156 4.12 0.22 13.61
N PHE A 157 5.32 0.56 13.23
CA PHE A 157 6.14 1.61 13.81
C PHE A 157 6.12 2.86 12.93
N THR A 158 6.29 4.02 13.52
CA THR A 158 6.86 5.17 12.84
C THR A 158 8.38 4.99 12.72
N TRP A 159 9.05 5.80 11.90
CA TRP A 159 10.51 5.71 11.77
C TRP A 159 11.24 5.97 13.10
N ASP A 160 10.78 6.93 13.88
CA ASP A 160 11.39 7.28 15.16
C ASP A 160 11.22 6.15 16.18
N GLU A 161 10.01 5.62 16.32
CA GLU A 161 9.71 4.46 17.17
C GLU A 161 10.56 3.24 16.78
N TRP A 162 10.75 3.00 15.46
CA TRP A 162 11.60 1.92 14.98
C TRP A 162 13.06 2.07 15.41
N CYS A 163 13.60 3.29 15.35
CA CYS A 163 14.98 3.57 15.76
C CYS A 163 15.19 3.42 17.27
N GLU A 164 14.19 3.74 18.07
CA GLU A 164 14.26 3.70 19.54
C GLU A 164 13.90 2.32 20.11
N SER A 165 13.08 1.55 19.40
CA SER A 165 12.58 0.27 19.90
C SER A 165 13.66 -0.80 19.94
N THR A 166 13.84 -1.39 21.10
CA THR A 166 14.67 -2.60 21.31
C THR A 166 13.92 -3.90 21.05
N CYS A 167 12.58 -3.84 21.04
CA CYS A 167 11.71 -5.01 20.81
C CYS A 167 11.06 -4.91 19.45
N LYS A 168 11.27 -5.94 18.64
CA LYS A 168 10.76 -6.05 17.26
C LYS A 168 10.13 -7.43 17.06
N HIS A 169 9.14 -7.51 16.19
CA HIS A 169 8.55 -8.81 15.86
C HIS A 169 9.52 -9.64 15.02
N ALA A 170 9.64 -10.93 15.33
CA ALA A 170 10.64 -11.81 14.74
C ALA A 170 10.46 -12.03 13.23
N ASN A 171 9.22 -12.01 12.74
CA ASN A 171 8.92 -12.39 11.36
C ASN A 171 8.70 -11.18 10.43
N ILE A 172 7.97 -10.15 10.90
CA ILE A 172 7.63 -8.98 10.09
C ILE A 172 7.33 -7.76 10.95
N ASN A 173 7.80 -6.61 10.51
CA ASN A 173 7.53 -5.31 11.10
C ASN A 173 7.15 -4.34 10.00
N PHE A 174 6.11 -3.56 10.21
CA PHE A 174 5.71 -2.50 9.29
C PHE A 174 6.28 -1.18 9.76
N ILE A 175 6.85 -0.40 8.85
CA ILE A 175 7.38 0.93 9.16
C ILE A 175 6.70 1.95 8.28
N LYS A 176 5.96 2.87 8.90
CA LYS A 176 5.32 3.99 8.22
C LYS A 176 6.30 5.16 8.12
N ILE A 177 6.62 5.58 6.90
CA ILE A 177 7.59 6.64 6.62
C ILE A 177 6.97 7.62 5.63
N ASN A 178 7.16 8.91 5.90
CA ASN A 178 6.81 9.94 4.93
C ASN A 178 7.76 9.88 3.73
N ALA A 179 7.20 9.88 2.52
CA ALA A 179 7.97 9.77 1.28
C ALA A 179 8.99 10.92 1.12
N ALA A 180 8.63 12.15 1.51
CA ALA A 180 9.54 13.29 1.45
C ALA A 180 10.73 13.13 2.40
N SER A 181 10.49 12.61 3.61
CA SER A 181 11.56 12.33 4.58
C SER A 181 12.50 11.23 4.08
N LEU A 182 11.96 10.21 3.42
CA LEU A 182 12.75 9.12 2.84
C LEU A 182 13.67 9.62 1.71
N ILE A 183 13.20 10.56 0.90
CA ILE A 183 13.97 11.18 -0.19
C ILE A 183 15.04 12.11 0.38
N ALA A 184 14.71 12.86 1.44
CA ALA A 184 15.61 13.85 2.03
C ALA A 184 16.80 13.23 2.79
N ASP A 185 16.62 12.03 3.38
CA ASP A 185 17.67 11.36 4.15
C ASP A 185 18.02 9.97 3.61
N VAL A 186 19.09 9.93 2.82
CA VAL A 186 19.65 8.68 2.27
C VAL A 186 20.09 7.68 3.35
N ASN A 187 20.36 8.15 4.59
CA ASN A 187 20.76 7.25 5.67
C ASN A 187 19.61 6.36 6.13
N ILE A 188 18.37 6.83 6.02
CA ILE A 188 17.18 5.99 6.27
C ILE A 188 17.22 4.77 5.36
N LEU A 189 17.41 4.96 4.06
CA LEU A 189 17.49 3.86 3.08
C LEU A 189 18.65 2.90 3.37
N LYS A 190 19.82 3.42 3.79
CA LYS A 190 20.96 2.57 4.14
C LYS A 190 20.67 1.70 5.36
N LYS A 191 20.03 2.24 6.39
CA LYS A 191 19.62 1.49 7.57
C LYS A 191 18.57 0.42 7.23
N LEU A 192 17.56 0.77 6.44
CA LEU A 192 16.49 -0.14 6.03
C LEU A 192 16.99 -1.32 5.16
N LYS A 193 18.03 -1.11 4.34
CA LYS A 193 18.62 -2.19 3.51
C LYS A 193 19.21 -3.34 4.32
N ILE A 194 19.56 -3.11 5.57
CA ILE A 194 20.17 -4.11 6.47
C ILE A 194 19.08 -4.96 7.14
N GLU A 195 17.87 -4.41 7.27
CA GLU A 195 16.76 -5.03 7.96
C GLU A 195 16.01 -6.02 7.04
N LYS A 196 15.92 -7.29 7.45
CA LYS A 196 15.33 -8.34 6.62
C LYS A 196 13.84 -8.57 6.84
N GLN A 197 13.31 -8.15 8.00
CA GLN A 197 11.90 -8.37 8.38
C GLN A 197 11.08 -7.08 8.38
N VAL A 198 11.33 -6.21 7.41
CA VAL A 198 10.67 -4.90 7.33
C VAL A 198 9.87 -4.75 6.05
N VAL A 199 8.63 -4.28 6.19
CA VAL A 199 7.78 -3.77 5.11
C VAL A 199 7.60 -2.27 5.31
N ILE A 200 7.93 -1.48 4.27
CA ILE A 200 7.83 -0.03 4.32
C ILE A 200 6.46 0.39 3.80
N ILE A 201 5.76 1.23 4.56
CA ILE A 201 4.52 1.90 4.17
C ILE A 201 4.87 3.36 3.90
N LEU A 202 4.71 3.80 2.66
CA LEU A 202 4.89 5.20 2.26
C LEU A 202 3.57 5.98 2.37
N HIS A 203 3.62 7.20 2.90
CA HIS A 203 2.47 8.09 3.01
C HIS A 203 2.81 9.55 2.66
#